data_e876375d188e77991b67935828a63862
#
_entry.id   e876375d188e77991b67935828a63862
#
_cell.length_a   1.000
_cell.length_b   1.000
_cell.length_c   1.000
_cell.angle_alpha   90.00
_cell.angle_beta   90.00
_cell.angle_gamma   90.00
#
_symmetry.space_group_name_H-M   'P 1'
#
loop_
_entity.id
_entity.type
_entity.pdbx_description
1 polymer ?
#
loop_
_entity_poly.entity_id
_entity_poly.type
_entity_poly.pdbx_seq_one_letter_code
_entity_poly.pdbx_strand_id
1 'polypeptide(L)'
;MDIVAQATEEINLFLQNIGEWFRSDVEGNKAGEAAILKNFHQDFIMITPGGIAVDFTELSDWLPTVYGLKPDILIEVEDIKAQYIQADSVLMTYTELQYREEGDNKRIASALFVKGEDGQVKWQYLQETWSPIVEDQLD
;
A
#
# COMPACT_ATOMS: atom_id res chain seq x y z
N MET A 1 -9.57 19.32 0.78
CA MET A 1 -9.30 18.14 1.59
C MET A 1 -7.92 18.27 2.21
N ASP A 2 -7.79 18.07 3.50
CA ASP A 2 -6.49 18.20 4.14
C ASP A 2 -5.58 17.01 3.81
N ILE A 3 -4.30 17.14 4.15
CA ILE A 3 -3.30 16.15 3.77
C ILE A 3 -3.53 14.79 4.44
N VAL A 4 -4.06 14.79 5.66
CA VAL A 4 -4.38 13.53 6.36
C VAL A 4 -5.52 12.81 5.64
N ALA A 5 -6.56 13.54 5.26
CA ALA A 5 -7.69 12.97 4.54
C ALA A 5 -7.25 12.44 3.17
N GLN A 6 -6.38 13.18 2.47
CA GLN A 6 -5.85 12.74 1.18
C GLN A 6 -5.03 11.45 1.32
N ALA A 7 -4.15 11.39 2.31
CA ALA A 7 -3.33 10.22 2.55
C ALA A 7 -4.18 9.01 2.93
N THR A 8 -5.20 9.23 3.75
CA THR A 8 -6.13 8.17 4.16
C THR A 8 -6.85 7.59 2.94
N GLU A 9 -7.36 8.47 2.07
CA GLU A 9 -7.99 8.05 0.82
C GLU A 9 -7.04 7.26 -0.06
N GLU A 10 -5.80 7.73 -0.16
CA GLU A 10 -4.80 7.10 -1.00
C GLU A 10 -4.47 5.68 -0.50
N ILE A 11 -4.35 5.50 0.81
CA ILE A 11 -4.11 4.19 1.40
C ILE A 11 -5.25 3.23 1.04
N ASN A 12 -6.48 3.68 1.26
CA ASN A 12 -7.65 2.85 0.98
C ASN A 12 -7.74 2.51 -0.51
N LEU A 13 -7.51 3.50 -1.36
CA LEU A 13 -7.61 3.32 -2.80
C LEU A 13 -6.54 2.37 -3.33
N PHE A 14 -5.29 2.53 -2.87
CA PHE A 14 -4.21 1.66 -3.32
C PHE A 14 -4.47 0.21 -2.93
N LEU A 15 -4.89 -0.04 -1.69
CA LEU A 15 -5.11 -1.41 -1.23
C LEU A 15 -6.31 -2.05 -1.95
N GLN A 16 -7.33 -1.27 -2.25
CA GLN A 16 -8.43 -1.75 -3.07
C GLN A 16 -7.95 -2.12 -4.47
N ASN A 17 -7.20 -1.22 -5.10
CA ASN A 17 -6.71 -1.41 -6.47
C ASN A 17 -5.78 -2.61 -6.58
N ILE A 18 -4.87 -2.78 -5.61
CA ILE A 18 -3.92 -3.90 -5.67
C ILE A 18 -4.63 -5.23 -5.42
N GLY A 19 -5.66 -5.24 -4.56
CA GLY A 19 -6.47 -6.43 -4.37
C GLY A 19 -7.18 -6.84 -5.63
N GLU A 20 -7.80 -5.88 -6.32
CA GLU A 20 -8.47 -6.13 -7.60
C GLU A 20 -7.49 -6.63 -8.66
N TRP A 21 -6.29 -6.10 -8.67
CA TRP A 21 -5.23 -6.53 -9.58
C TRP A 21 -4.82 -7.98 -9.33
N PHE A 22 -4.58 -8.32 -8.07
CA PHE A 22 -4.23 -9.70 -7.68
C PHE A 22 -5.33 -10.70 -8.07
N ARG A 23 -6.60 -10.29 -7.96
CA ARG A 23 -7.73 -11.16 -8.30
C ARG A 23 -8.10 -11.14 -9.78
N SER A 24 -7.49 -10.26 -10.56
CA SER A 24 -7.85 -9.99 -11.97
C SER A 24 -9.30 -9.52 -12.12
N ASP A 25 -9.79 -8.72 -11.16
CA ASP A 25 -11.11 -8.11 -11.24
C ASP A 25 -11.14 -6.94 -12.21
N VAL A 26 -9.97 -6.50 -12.68
CA VAL A 26 -9.81 -5.42 -13.66
C VAL A 26 -8.92 -5.93 -14.79
N GLU A 27 -8.86 -5.21 -15.90
CA GLU A 27 -8.02 -5.62 -17.03
C GLU A 27 -6.53 -5.47 -16.69
N GLY A 28 -5.75 -6.50 -17.02
CA GLY A 28 -4.32 -6.53 -16.77
C GLY A 28 -3.51 -5.89 -17.89
N ASN A 29 -3.67 -4.60 -18.09
CA ASN A 29 -3.03 -3.88 -19.18
C ASN A 29 -2.22 -2.70 -18.65
N LYS A 30 -1.52 -2.00 -19.54
CA LYS A 30 -0.67 -0.86 -19.17
C LYS A 30 -1.45 0.27 -18.52
N ALA A 31 -2.68 0.49 -18.95
CA ALA A 31 -3.53 1.52 -18.34
C ALA A 31 -3.86 1.17 -16.89
N GLY A 32 -4.10 -0.12 -16.61
CA GLY A 32 -4.34 -0.60 -15.25
C GLY A 32 -3.12 -0.43 -14.36
N GLU A 33 -1.93 -0.76 -14.89
CA GLU A 33 -0.67 -0.56 -14.16
C GLU A 33 -0.48 0.92 -13.83
N ALA A 34 -0.68 1.79 -14.82
CA ALA A 34 -0.51 3.23 -14.65
C ALA A 34 -1.48 3.78 -13.59
N ALA A 35 -2.70 3.29 -13.56
CA ALA A 35 -3.69 3.72 -12.59
C ALA A 35 -3.27 3.38 -11.16
N ILE A 36 -2.69 2.20 -10.94
CA ILE A 36 -2.20 1.77 -9.62
C ILE A 36 -1.01 2.61 -9.19
N LEU A 37 -0.10 2.92 -10.12
CA LEU A 37 1.16 3.61 -9.81
C LEU A 37 1.06 5.13 -9.86
N LYS A 38 -0.10 5.66 -10.20
CA LYS A 38 -0.30 7.09 -10.48
C LYS A 38 0.22 8.01 -9.37
N ASN A 39 0.00 7.65 -8.13
CA ASN A 39 0.34 8.50 -7.00
C ASN A 39 1.58 8.03 -6.25
N PHE A 40 2.47 7.31 -6.93
CA PHE A 40 3.78 6.98 -6.37
C PHE A 40 4.81 7.96 -6.89
N HIS A 41 5.60 8.51 -5.97
CA HIS A 41 6.71 9.39 -6.34
C HIS A 41 7.78 8.59 -7.07
N GLN A 42 8.44 9.19 -8.06
CA GLN A 42 9.46 8.47 -8.83
C GLN A 42 10.67 8.07 -7.99
N ASP A 43 10.87 8.74 -6.85
CA ASP A 43 11.94 8.40 -5.90
C ASP A 43 11.45 7.49 -4.78
N PHE A 44 10.28 6.87 -4.95
CA PHE A 44 9.68 6.00 -3.95
C PHE A 44 10.59 4.83 -3.59
N ILE A 45 10.67 4.56 -2.28
CA ILE A 45 11.38 3.40 -1.75
C ILE A 45 10.44 2.67 -0.78
N MET A 46 10.43 1.35 -0.89
CA MET A 46 9.70 0.51 0.05
C MET A 46 10.68 -0.46 0.71
N ILE A 47 10.48 -0.70 2.00
CA ILE A 47 11.13 -1.80 2.70
C ILE A 47 10.05 -2.84 2.95
N THR A 48 10.22 -4.03 2.40
CA THR A 48 9.26 -5.11 2.55
C THR A 48 9.32 -5.70 3.96
N PRO A 49 8.30 -6.45 4.37
CA PRO A 49 8.34 -7.10 5.69
C PRO A 49 9.56 -8.01 5.89
N GLY A 50 10.11 -8.54 4.81
CA GLY A 50 11.33 -9.36 4.86
C GLY A 50 12.62 -8.56 4.85
N GLY A 51 12.54 -7.22 4.81
CA GLY A 51 13.73 -6.37 4.89
C GLY A 51 14.39 -6.07 3.56
N ILE A 52 13.69 -6.25 2.46
CA ILE A 52 14.25 -6.00 1.12
C ILE A 52 13.81 -4.62 0.65
N ALA A 53 14.75 -3.82 0.15
CA ALA A 53 14.45 -2.50 -0.42
C ALA A 53 13.98 -2.65 -1.86
N VAL A 54 12.91 -1.93 -2.21
CA VAL A 54 12.31 -1.94 -3.54
C VAL A 54 12.11 -0.48 -3.96
N ASP A 55 12.66 -0.09 -5.10
CA ASP A 55 12.45 1.26 -5.61
C ASP A 55 11.25 1.30 -6.57
N PHE A 56 10.96 2.48 -7.11
CA PHE A 56 9.81 2.67 -7.99
C PHE A 56 9.90 1.80 -9.25
N THR A 57 11.08 1.71 -9.86
CA THR A 57 11.29 0.90 -11.06
C THR A 57 11.02 -0.57 -10.77
N GLU A 58 11.54 -1.06 -9.65
CA GLU A 58 11.33 -2.44 -9.24
C GLU A 58 9.87 -2.72 -8.92
N LEU A 59 9.18 -1.76 -8.28
CA LEU A 59 7.75 -1.88 -8.04
C LEU A 59 6.96 -1.96 -9.35
N SER A 60 7.32 -1.09 -10.31
CA SER A 60 6.67 -1.07 -11.63
C SER A 60 6.89 -2.39 -12.37
N ASP A 61 8.10 -2.94 -12.30
CA ASP A 61 8.44 -4.19 -12.96
C ASP A 61 7.75 -5.39 -12.31
N TRP A 62 7.54 -5.31 -11.01
CA TRP A 62 6.87 -6.36 -10.24
C TRP A 62 5.38 -6.46 -10.56
N LEU A 63 4.74 -5.31 -10.77
CA LEU A 63 3.28 -5.24 -10.86
C LEU A 63 2.67 -6.16 -11.93
N PRO A 64 3.17 -6.17 -13.18
CA PRO A 64 2.60 -7.10 -14.17
C PRO A 64 2.80 -8.58 -13.83
N THR A 65 3.81 -8.91 -13.03
CA THR A 65 4.11 -10.31 -12.69
C THR A 65 3.10 -10.91 -11.70
N VAL A 66 2.32 -10.08 -11.01
CA VAL A 66 1.39 -10.55 -9.98
C VAL A 66 -0.07 -10.42 -10.38
N TYR A 67 -0.35 -10.00 -11.60
CA TYR A 67 -1.72 -9.88 -12.08
C TYR A 67 -2.42 -11.24 -12.06
N GLY A 68 -3.58 -11.30 -11.38
CA GLY A 68 -4.37 -12.52 -11.30
C GLY A 68 -3.75 -13.65 -10.52
N LEU A 69 -2.62 -13.39 -9.84
CA LEU A 69 -1.86 -14.45 -9.17
C LEU A 69 -2.53 -14.94 -7.89
N LYS A 70 -3.41 -14.15 -7.32
CA LYS A 70 -4.09 -14.48 -6.05
C LYS A 70 -5.60 -14.26 -6.21
N PRO A 71 -6.30 -15.18 -6.88
CA PRO A 71 -7.69 -14.96 -7.26
C PRO A 71 -8.67 -14.84 -6.09
N ASP A 72 -8.28 -15.29 -4.91
CA ASP A 72 -9.16 -15.29 -3.74
C ASP A 72 -8.71 -14.34 -2.63
N ILE A 73 -7.68 -13.52 -2.86
CA ILE A 73 -7.17 -12.62 -1.81
C ILE A 73 -8.20 -11.56 -1.45
N LEU A 74 -8.32 -11.30 -0.13
CA LEU A 74 -9.03 -10.15 0.39
C LEU A 74 -8.06 -9.32 1.20
N ILE A 75 -8.01 -8.03 0.95
CA ILE A 75 -7.13 -7.12 1.66
C ILE A 75 -7.99 -6.14 2.44
N GLU A 76 -7.72 -6.03 3.74
CA GLU A 76 -8.39 -5.08 4.62
C GLU A 76 -7.36 -4.18 5.26
N VAL A 77 -7.78 -2.98 5.59
CA VAL A 77 -6.93 -2.03 6.30
C VAL A 77 -7.66 -1.53 7.53
N GLU A 78 -6.92 -1.36 8.63
CA GLU A 78 -7.46 -0.83 9.86
C GLU A 78 -6.43 0.04 10.56
N ASP A 79 -6.87 0.81 11.55
CA ASP A 79 -6.01 1.66 12.38
C ASP A 79 -5.18 2.66 11.57
N ILE A 80 -5.79 3.29 10.58
CA ILE A 80 -5.13 4.33 9.80
C ILE A 80 -5.00 5.58 10.67
N LYS A 81 -3.77 6.03 10.91
CA LYS A 81 -3.48 7.17 11.79
C LYS A 81 -2.39 8.04 11.20
N ALA A 82 -2.52 9.35 11.43
CA ALA A 82 -1.44 10.28 11.15
C ALA A 82 -0.54 10.36 12.39
N GLN A 83 0.74 10.10 12.22
CA GLN A 83 1.70 10.14 13.32
C GLN A 83 2.47 11.46 13.36
N TYR A 84 2.64 12.11 12.22
CA TYR A 84 3.36 13.36 12.12
C TYR A 84 2.86 14.12 10.91
N ILE A 85 2.47 15.38 11.12
CA ILE A 85 1.83 16.19 10.09
C ILE A 85 2.65 17.44 9.85
N GLN A 86 2.97 17.71 8.58
CA GLN A 86 3.60 18.93 8.13
C GLN A 86 2.72 19.56 7.04
N ALA A 87 3.07 20.77 6.60
CA ALA A 87 2.29 21.46 5.57
C ALA A 87 2.19 20.63 4.28
N ASP A 88 3.28 20.01 3.86
CA ASP A 88 3.38 19.32 2.58
C ASP A 88 3.74 17.85 2.70
N SER A 89 3.68 17.28 3.91
CA SER A 89 3.97 15.87 4.11
C SER A 89 3.26 15.33 5.34
N VAL A 90 3.05 14.03 5.37
CA VAL A 90 2.42 13.36 6.52
C VAL A 90 2.97 11.96 6.62
N LEU A 91 3.28 11.55 7.85
CA LEU A 91 3.64 10.17 8.15
C LEU A 91 2.39 9.46 8.67
N MET A 92 1.97 8.44 7.93
CA MET A 92 0.80 7.65 8.29
C MET A 92 1.24 6.26 8.74
N THR A 93 0.48 5.67 9.64
CA THR A 93 0.64 4.25 9.96
C THR A 93 -0.70 3.55 9.79
N TYR A 94 -0.66 2.29 9.45
CA TYR A 94 -1.87 1.48 9.33
C TYR A 94 -1.53 0.00 9.45
N THR A 95 -2.56 -0.81 9.60
CA THR A 95 -2.43 -2.26 9.64
C THR A 95 -3.11 -2.82 8.40
N GLU A 96 -2.39 -3.67 7.69
CA GLU A 96 -2.92 -4.37 6.50
C GLU A 96 -3.10 -5.85 6.83
N LEU A 97 -4.28 -6.37 6.51
CA LEU A 97 -4.62 -7.79 6.69
C LEU A 97 -4.86 -8.38 5.32
N GLN A 98 -4.23 -9.52 5.06
CA GLN A 98 -4.45 -10.24 3.81
C GLN A 98 -5.00 -11.63 4.15
N TYR A 99 -6.17 -11.93 3.60
CA TYR A 99 -6.83 -13.22 3.76
C TYR A 99 -6.65 -13.99 2.46
N ARG A 100 -5.91 -15.09 2.52
CA ARG A 100 -5.54 -15.87 1.33
C ARG A 100 -5.74 -17.34 1.61
N GLU A 101 -5.96 -18.11 0.54
CA GLU A 101 -6.12 -19.56 0.64
C GLU A 101 -4.89 -20.22 1.28
N GLU A 102 -3.69 -19.77 0.91
CA GLU A 102 -2.44 -20.31 1.41
C GLU A 102 -2.12 -19.87 2.84
N GLY A 103 -2.91 -18.99 3.41
CA GLY A 103 -2.73 -18.51 4.78
C GLY A 103 -2.84 -16.99 4.88
N ASP A 104 -3.37 -16.54 6.00
CA ASP A 104 -3.56 -15.10 6.24
C ASP A 104 -2.27 -14.49 6.76
N ASN A 105 -2.10 -13.18 6.50
CA ASN A 105 -0.99 -12.46 7.11
C ASN A 105 -1.45 -11.07 7.55
N LYS A 106 -0.68 -10.50 8.44
CA LYS A 106 -0.91 -9.18 8.99
C LYS A 106 0.40 -8.44 9.01
N ARG A 107 0.38 -7.19 8.60
CA ARG A 107 1.57 -6.34 8.63
C ARG A 107 1.21 -4.95 9.10
N ILE A 108 2.16 -4.30 9.77
CA ILE A 108 2.05 -2.91 10.19
C ILE A 108 2.89 -2.09 9.23
N ALA A 109 2.33 -1.01 8.76
CA ALA A 109 2.96 -0.17 7.75
C ALA A 109 3.18 1.25 8.26
N SER A 110 4.31 1.84 7.89
CA SER A 110 4.60 3.26 8.06
C SER A 110 4.82 3.83 6.68
N ALA A 111 4.05 4.85 6.33
CA ALA A 111 4.06 5.42 4.99
C ALA A 111 4.24 6.94 5.06
N LEU A 112 5.22 7.45 4.34
CA LEU A 112 5.42 8.89 4.20
C LEU A 112 4.81 9.32 2.88
N PHE A 113 3.89 10.28 2.96
CA PHE A 113 3.27 10.91 1.81
C PHE A 113 3.76 12.34 1.70
N VAL A 114 4.06 12.77 0.49
CA VAL A 114 4.43 14.16 0.23
C VAL A 114 3.47 14.73 -0.82
N LYS A 115 3.20 16.02 -0.73
CA LYS A 115 2.35 16.68 -1.70
C LYS A 115 3.14 16.91 -2.99
N GLY A 116 2.61 16.44 -4.11
CA GLY A 116 3.21 16.65 -5.42
C GLY A 116 2.88 18.02 -5.99
N GLU A 117 3.46 18.33 -7.13
CA GLU A 117 3.24 19.61 -7.80
C GLU A 117 1.79 19.79 -8.25
N ASP A 118 1.10 18.68 -8.50
CA ASP A 118 -0.31 18.68 -8.90
C ASP A 118 -1.26 18.82 -7.70
N GLY A 119 -0.71 18.98 -6.48
CA GLY A 119 -1.50 19.08 -5.26
C GLY A 119 -1.98 17.75 -4.71
N GLN A 120 -1.67 16.64 -5.37
CA GLN A 120 -2.02 15.31 -4.90
C GLN A 120 -0.91 14.75 -4.04
N VAL A 121 -1.27 13.96 -3.01
CA VAL A 121 -0.26 13.29 -2.20
C VAL A 121 0.34 12.15 -2.99
N LYS A 122 1.65 11.93 -2.78
CA LYS A 122 2.40 10.85 -3.43
C LYS A 122 3.04 9.99 -2.36
N TRP A 123 3.01 8.68 -2.58
CA TRP A 123 3.75 7.75 -1.75
C TRP A 123 5.25 8.02 -1.94
N GLN A 124 5.92 8.46 -0.88
CA GLN A 124 7.35 8.74 -0.92
C GLN A 124 8.17 7.58 -0.34
N TYR A 125 7.64 6.96 0.72
CA TYR A 125 8.34 5.91 1.43
C TYR A 125 7.31 5.00 2.09
N LEU A 126 7.59 3.71 2.11
CA LEU A 126 6.74 2.73 2.79
C LEU A 126 7.63 1.69 3.45
N GLN A 127 7.39 1.41 4.71
CA GLN A 127 8.06 0.32 5.39
C GLN A 127 7.00 -0.56 6.04
N GLU A 128 7.14 -1.87 5.85
CA GLU A 128 6.21 -2.84 6.41
C GLU A 128 6.95 -3.81 7.32
N THR A 129 6.27 -4.26 8.35
CA THR A 129 6.80 -5.21 9.33
C THR A 129 5.73 -6.26 9.56
N TRP A 130 6.14 -7.53 9.53
CA TRP A 130 5.22 -8.61 9.87
C TRP A 130 4.70 -8.45 11.30
N SER A 131 3.42 -8.69 11.49
CA SER A 131 2.78 -8.68 12.79
C SER A 131 2.09 -10.02 12.97
N PRO A 132 2.18 -10.65 14.15
CA PRO A 132 1.51 -11.93 14.35
C PRO A 132 0.01 -11.78 14.32
N ILE A 133 -0.67 -12.80 13.78
CA ILE A 133 -2.11 -12.92 13.91
C ILE A 133 -2.32 -13.80 15.15
N VAL A 134 -2.88 -13.20 16.19
CA VAL A 134 -3.08 -13.87 17.45
C VAL A 134 -4.58 -13.85 17.77
N GLU A 135 -5.15 -15.03 17.96
CA GLU A 135 -6.57 -15.14 18.27
C GLU A 135 -6.87 -14.73 19.70
N ASP A 136 -6.01 -15.15 20.66
CA ASP A 136 -6.16 -14.82 22.07
C ASP A 136 -4.97 -14.03 22.53
N GLN A 137 -5.18 -12.81 22.72
CA GLN A 137 -4.11 -12.00 23.23
C GLN A 137 -3.85 -12.29 24.64
N LEU A 138 -3.82 -12.58 24.92
CA LEU A 138 -3.53 -12.79 25.87
C LEU A 138 -3.39 -12.49 26.77
N ASP A 139 -3.52 -12.47 27.01
CA ASP A 139 -3.53 -12.74 27.85
C ASP A 139 -3.17 -12.03 28.62
#